data_603c69f1cfa30f7bb3ff057e99728ae4
#
_entry.id   603c69f1cfa30f7bb3ff057e99728ae4
#
_cell.length_a   1.000
_cell.length_b   1.000
_cell.length_c   1.000
_cell.angle_alpha   90.00
_cell.angle_beta   90.00
_cell.angle_gamma   90.00
#
_symmetry.space_group_name_H-M   'P 1'
#
loop_
_entity.id
_entity.type
_entity.pdbx_description
1 polymer ?
#
loop_
_entity_poly.entity_id
_entity_poly.type
_entity_poly.pdbx_seq_one_letter_code
_entity_poly.pdbx_strand_id
1 'polypeptide(L)' 'MTASSEGLTIGALESKYFLYRKALKQLLLEGRSTAGIQKTLVWSRLETLDNCLPRQCKAPDQIRYQLQREIQRERTAS' A
#
# COMPACT_ATOMS: atom_id res chain seq x y z
N MET A 1 -2.03 -4.87 -28.33
CA MET A 1 -2.91 -4.27 -27.32
C MET A 1 -2.18 -3.26 -26.47
N THR A 2 -2.60 -2.06 -26.54
CA THR A 2 -1.90 -0.97 -25.87
C THR A 2 -2.58 -0.52 -24.59
N ALA A 3 -3.61 -1.24 -24.20
CA ALA A 3 -4.44 -0.84 -23.07
C ALA A 3 -3.71 -0.83 -21.74
N SER A 4 -2.58 -1.51 -21.66
CA SER A 4 -1.89 -1.64 -20.38
C SER A 4 -1.46 -0.30 -19.79
N SER A 5 -1.00 0.61 -20.63
CA SER A 5 -0.57 1.92 -20.12
C SER A 5 -1.76 2.78 -19.70
N GLU A 6 -2.90 2.51 -20.27
CA GLU A 6 -4.11 3.26 -19.95
C GLU A 6 -4.76 2.79 -18.66
N GLY A 7 -4.36 1.61 -18.16
CA GLY A 7 -4.90 1.08 -16.93
C GLY A 7 -4.41 1.79 -15.69
N LEU A 8 -3.49 2.74 -15.81
CA LEU A 8 -2.92 3.45 -14.66
C LEU A 8 -3.60 4.79 -14.42
N THR A 9 -4.90 4.87 -14.66
CA THR A 9 -5.67 6.06 -14.29
C THR A 9 -5.84 6.11 -12.78
N ILE A 10 -6.12 7.30 -12.25
CA ILE A 10 -6.37 7.46 -10.82
C ILE A 10 -7.54 6.61 -10.37
N GLY A 11 -8.60 6.53 -11.18
CA GLY A 11 -9.75 5.68 -10.83
C GLY A 11 -9.38 4.21 -10.71
N ALA A 12 -8.53 3.72 -11.61
CA ALA A 12 -8.08 2.34 -11.53
C ALA A 12 -7.24 2.08 -10.29
N LEU A 13 -6.36 3.03 -9.94
CA LEU A 13 -5.55 2.92 -8.73
C LEU A 13 -6.42 2.96 -7.48
N GLU A 14 -7.39 3.86 -7.46
CA GLU A 14 -8.29 4.00 -6.32
C GLU A 14 -9.09 2.73 -6.08
N SER A 15 -9.58 2.10 -7.13
CA SER A 15 -10.36 0.87 -6.97
C SER A 15 -9.50 -0.31 -6.49
N LYS A 16 -8.18 -0.21 -6.64
CA LYS A 16 -7.26 -1.24 -6.15
C LYS A 16 -6.61 -0.88 -4.82
N TYR A 17 -7.01 0.22 -4.22
CA TYR A 17 -6.39 0.72 -2.99
C TYR A 17 -6.36 -0.34 -1.89
N PHE A 18 -7.46 -1.02 -1.67
CA PHE A 18 -7.53 -2.05 -0.64
C PHE A 18 -6.60 -3.23 -0.94
N LEU A 19 -6.46 -3.56 -2.22
CA LEU A 19 -5.54 -4.64 -2.62
C LEU A 19 -4.10 -4.25 -2.33
N TYR A 20 -3.74 -2.99 -2.59
CA TYR A 20 -2.40 -2.50 -2.28
C TYR A 20 -2.13 -2.49 -0.78
N ARG A 21 -3.14 -2.14 0.02
CA ARG A 21 -2.99 -2.18 1.47
C ARG A 21 -2.77 -3.62 1.96
N LYS A 22 -3.52 -4.57 1.42
CA LYS A 22 -3.34 -5.98 1.76
C LYS A 22 -1.95 -6.47 1.36
N ALA A 23 -1.50 -6.09 0.18
CA ALA A 23 -0.16 -6.47 -0.28
C ALA A 23 0.91 -5.89 0.62
N LEU A 24 0.76 -4.65 1.06
CA LEU A 24 1.70 -4.03 1.99
C LEU A 24 1.72 -4.77 3.32
N LYS A 25 0.55 -5.14 3.84
CA LYS A 25 0.48 -5.92 5.08
C LYS A 25 1.21 -7.25 4.93
N GLN A 26 1.05 -7.91 3.79
CA GLN A 26 1.74 -9.17 3.52
C GLN A 26 3.25 -9.00 3.53
N LEU A 27 3.74 -7.92 2.93
CA LEU A 27 5.17 -7.62 2.93
C LEU A 27 5.69 -7.41 4.35
N LEU A 28 4.91 -6.76 5.19
CA LEU A 28 5.28 -6.55 6.59
C LEU A 28 5.29 -7.88 7.36
N LEU A 29 4.32 -8.74 7.08
CA LEU A 29 4.26 -10.06 7.72
C LEU A 29 5.43 -10.95 7.32
N GLU A 30 5.94 -10.76 6.10
CA GLU A 30 7.10 -11.50 5.62
C GLU A 30 8.40 -11.04 6.27
N GLY A 31 8.35 -9.95 7.00
CA GLY A 31 9.54 -9.43 7.68
C GLY A 31 10.47 -8.62 6.79
N ARG A 32 9.97 -8.09 5.70
CA ARG A 32 10.80 -7.30 4.79
C ARG A 32 11.20 -5.97 5.44
N SER A 33 12.41 -5.52 5.13
CA SER A 33 12.89 -4.24 5.64
C SER A 33 12.10 -3.08 5.04
N THR A 34 12.09 -1.96 5.76
CA THR A 34 11.42 -0.76 5.25
C THR A 34 11.98 -0.34 3.90
N ALA A 35 13.30 -0.37 3.75
CA ALA A 35 13.92 0.01 2.48
C ALA A 35 13.50 -0.93 1.35
N GLY A 36 13.39 -2.23 1.63
CA GLY A 36 12.94 -3.20 0.65
C GLY A 36 11.50 -2.96 0.24
N ILE A 37 10.64 -2.67 1.21
CA ILE A 37 9.22 -2.39 0.94
C ILE A 37 9.08 -1.13 0.09
N GLN A 38 9.85 -0.09 0.38
CA GLN A 38 9.78 1.17 -0.35
C GLN A 38 10.18 1.03 -1.82
N LYS A 39 10.87 -0.03 -2.18
CA LYS A 39 11.26 -0.29 -3.55
C LYS A 39 10.22 -1.08 -4.33
N THR A 40 9.13 -1.49 -3.68
CA THR A 40 8.12 -2.29 -4.36
C THR A 40 7.16 -1.41 -5.16
N LEU A 41 6.54 -2.03 -6.15
CA LEU A 41 5.52 -1.36 -6.95
C LEU A 41 4.32 -0.94 -6.10
N VAL A 42 3.98 -1.75 -5.10
CA VAL A 42 2.88 -1.45 -4.18
C VAL A 42 3.10 -0.10 -3.51
N TRP A 43 4.29 0.13 -2.98
CA TRP A 43 4.64 1.39 -2.34
C TRP A 43 4.48 2.56 -3.30
N SER A 44 5.02 2.39 -4.51
CA SER A 44 4.95 3.44 -5.53
C SER A 44 3.50 3.80 -5.88
N ARG A 45 2.64 2.79 -6.01
CA ARG A 45 1.23 3.02 -6.31
C ARG A 45 0.53 3.77 -5.17
N LEU A 46 0.83 3.39 -3.93
CA LEU A 46 0.26 4.06 -2.77
C LEU A 46 0.72 5.51 -2.67
N GLU A 47 1.99 5.78 -2.99
CA GLU A 47 2.48 7.16 -3.03
C GLU A 47 1.74 7.98 -4.08
N THR A 48 1.51 7.41 -5.24
CA THR A 48 0.77 8.09 -6.30
C THR A 48 -0.63 8.44 -5.84
N LEU A 49 -1.31 7.51 -5.17
CA LEU A 49 -2.65 7.77 -4.65
C LEU A 49 -2.66 8.86 -3.60
N ASP A 50 -1.68 8.87 -2.70
CA ASP A 50 -1.56 9.90 -1.69
C ASP A 50 -1.39 11.28 -2.34
N ASN A 51 -0.54 11.37 -3.36
CA ASN A 51 -0.28 12.63 -4.03
C ASN A 51 -1.49 13.15 -4.79
N CYS A 52 -2.28 12.25 -5.36
CA CYS A 52 -3.44 12.63 -6.17
C CYS A 52 -4.73 12.73 -5.38
N LEU A 53 -4.87 11.89 -4.34
CA LEU A 53 -6.09 11.82 -3.54
C LEU A 53 -5.75 11.82 -2.04
N PRO A 54 -5.12 12.89 -1.53
CA PRO A 54 -4.63 12.89 -0.15
C PRO A 54 -5.74 12.80 0.90
N ARG A 55 -6.97 13.15 0.53
CA ARG A 55 -8.10 13.06 1.47
C ARG A 55 -8.69 11.66 1.53
N GLN A 56 -8.53 10.87 0.48
CA GLN A 56 -9.11 9.54 0.39
C GLN A 56 -8.10 8.44 0.66
N CYS A 57 -6.87 8.67 0.26
CA CYS A 57 -5.81 7.68 0.37
C CYS A 57 -4.68 8.24 1.23
N LYS A 58 -4.29 7.49 2.24
CA LYS A 58 -3.22 7.90 3.15
C LYS A 58 -1.86 7.64 2.52
N ALA A 59 -0.85 8.37 2.98
CA ALA A 59 0.52 8.14 2.57
C ALA A 59 0.94 6.71 2.94
N PRO A 60 1.79 6.08 2.13
CA PRO A 60 2.21 4.70 2.42
C PRO A 60 2.92 4.57 3.77
N ASP A 61 3.64 5.60 4.22
CA ASP A 61 4.25 5.60 5.55
C ASP A 61 3.21 5.46 6.65
N GLN A 62 2.12 6.19 6.54
CA GLN A 62 1.04 6.11 7.52
C GLN A 62 0.35 4.77 7.49
N ILE A 63 0.12 4.24 6.29
CA ILE A 63 -0.49 2.92 6.13
C ILE A 63 0.42 1.86 6.76
N ARG A 64 1.71 1.92 6.50
CA ARG A 64 2.67 0.99 7.07
C ARG A 64 2.63 1.02 8.59
N TYR A 65 2.63 2.21 9.17
CA TYR A 65 2.57 2.37 10.61
C TYR A 65 1.32 1.74 11.20
N GLN A 66 0.17 2.02 10.59
CA GLN A 66 -1.10 1.47 11.05
C GLN A 66 -1.12 -0.05 10.94
N LEU A 67 -0.63 -0.58 9.84
CA LEU A 67 -0.61 -2.03 9.63
C LEU A 67 0.33 -2.72 10.62
N GLN A 68 1.47 -2.10 10.92
CA GLN A 68 2.38 -2.66 11.91
C GLN A 68 1.72 -2.71 13.29
N ARG A 69 0.96 -1.70 13.65
CA ARG A 69 0.23 -1.71 14.91
C ARG A 69 -0.83 -2.81 14.93
N GLU A 70 -1.54 -2.99 13.83
CA GLU A 70 -2.52 -4.07 13.73
C GLU A 70 -1.87 -5.43 13.89
N ILE A 71 -0.74 -5.64 13.23
CA ILE A 71 -0.01 -6.91 13.33
C ILE A 71 0.43 -7.17 14.77
N GLN A 72 0.94 -6.15 15.44
CA GLN A 72 1.37 -6.30 16.82
C GLN A 72 0.20 -6.61 17.74
N ARG A 73 -0.95 -5.98 17.51
CA ARG A 73 -2.15 -6.27 18.28
C ARG A 73 -2.60 -7.71 18.10
N GLU A 74 -2.58 -8.18 16.85
CA GLU A 74 -2.97 -9.56 16.55
C GLU A 74 -2.03 -10.55 17.24
N ARG A 75 -0.74 -10.26 17.25
CA ARG A 75 0.23 -11.12 17.92
C ARG A 75 0.04 -11.10 19.43
N THR A 76 -0.26 -9.94 19.98
CA THR A 76 -0.47 -9.82 21.41
C THR A 76 -1.77 -10.48 21.85
N ALA A 77 -2.80 -10.39 21.02
CA ALA A 77 -4.10 -10.96 21.33
C ALA A 77 -4.12 -12.48 21.25
N SER A 78 -3.22 -13.05 20.49
CA SER A 78 -3.14 -14.51 20.39
C SER A 78 -2.24 -15.11 21.46
#